data_b582056be1c792660ff75050468491c9
#
_entry.id   b582056be1c792660ff75050468491c9
#
_cell.length_a   1.000
_cell.length_b   1.000
_cell.length_c   1.000
_cell.angle_alpha   90.00
_cell.angle_beta   90.00
_cell.angle_gamma   90.00
#
_symmetry.space_group_name_H-M   'P 1'
#
loop_
_entity.id
_entity.type
_entity.pdbx_description
1 polymer ?
#
loop_
_entity_poly.entity_id
_entity_poly.type
_entity_poly.pdbx_seq_one_letter_code
_entity_poly.pdbx_strand_id
1 'polypeptide(L)'
;MVEGTDVKLYIGQGIYKDSVAKEIAQEMQVNEKYNVDGSMFFSLRDLLNNRQGCADAVKAYYQTATAPTTPTEPEAPTAPTTPTEPEAPVTIEKKYAYAGRAKVTVNGKAVDFQTYTIDDYTYFKLRDVAGAVNGTAKQFQTYWDESKQAIELFRGVPYSASASGAAGKYGDTYGTTSTAKLYCDGAKKSVSAYTINDYTYYKLRDLAKLLDMGVTWEEGSATIGINTAKSYQ
;
A
#
# COMPACT_ATOMS: atom_id res chain seq x y z
N MET A 1 0.26 19.89 -30.16
CA MET A 1 1.49 20.66 -29.91
C MET A 1 1.21 21.63 -28.78
N VAL A 2 1.97 21.60 -27.70
CA VAL A 2 1.81 22.50 -26.53
C VAL A 2 2.82 23.65 -26.57
N GLU A 3 3.51 23.80 -27.71
CA GLU A 3 4.56 24.81 -27.94
C GLU A 3 3.99 26.23 -27.79
N GLY A 4 4.58 27.04 -26.94
CA GLY A 4 4.11 28.40 -26.64
C GLY A 4 3.01 28.51 -25.60
N THR A 5 2.72 27.43 -24.86
CA THR A 5 1.76 27.43 -23.72
C THR A 5 2.50 27.06 -22.43
N ASP A 6 1.94 27.44 -21.26
CA ASP A 6 2.45 27.01 -19.94
C ASP A 6 2.01 25.56 -19.58
N VAL A 7 1.44 24.84 -20.54
CA VAL A 7 0.96 23.47 -20.32
C VAL A 7 2.14 22.51 -20.28
N LYS A 8 2.25 21.74 -19.19
CA LYS A 8 3.25 20.70 -18.99
C LYS A 8 2.86 19.43 -19.72
N LEU A 9 3.80 18.86 -20.49
CA LEU A 9 3.61 17.61 -21.21
C LEU A 9 4.33 16.47 -20.51
N TYR A 10 3.56 15.45 -20.11
CA TYR A 10 4.10 14.21 -19.54
C TYR A 10 3.76 13.03 -20.43
N ILE A 11 4.75 12.19 -20.72
CA ILE A 11 4.54 10.98 -21.52
C ILE A 11 4.35 9.77 -20.63
N GLY A 12 3.26 9.01 -20.88
CA GLY A 12 2.94 7.78 -20.16
C GLY A 12 3.78 6.60 -20.64
N GLN A 13 4.57 5.99 -19.74
CA GLN A 13 5.41 4.82 -19.99
C GLN A 13 4.75 3.56 -19.45
N GLY A 14 4.36 2.65 -20.34
CA GLY A 14 3.62 1.42 -20.01
C GLY A 14 4.53 0.28 -19.55
N ILE A 15 5.25 0.44 -18.43
CA ILE A 15 6.23 -0.53 -17.90
C ILE A 15 5.63 -1.87 -17.46
N TYR A 16 4.31 -2.03 -17.51
CA TYR A 16 3.64 -3.33 -17.38
C TYR A 16 3.89 -4.26 -18.59
N LYS A 17 4.41 -3.72 -19.69
CA LYS A 17 4.87 -4.48 -20.85
C LYS A 17 6.38 -4.70 -20.76
N ASP A 18 6.83 -5.93 -20.93
CA ASP A 18 8.26 -6.29 -20.83
C ASP A 18 9.16 -5.52 -21.79
N SER A 19 8.70 -5.24 -23.00
CA SER A 19 9.45 -4.45 -24.00
C SER A 19 9.72 -3.04 -23.48
N VAL A 20 8.68 -2.34 -23.00
CA VAL A 20 8.80 -0.99 -22.45
C VAL A 20 9.65 -0.96 -21.19
N ALA A 21 9.47 -1.94 -20.29
CA ALA A 21 10.26 -2.03 -19.06
C ALA A 21 11.77 -2.22 -19.34
N LYS A 22 12.14 -2.98 -20.37
CA LYS A 22 13.54 -3.17 -20.79
C LYS A 22 14.15 -1.93 -21.43
N GLU A 23 13.34 -1.15 -22.15
CA GLU A 23 13.78 -0.01 -22.97
C GLU A 23 13.54 1.33 -22.28
N ILE A 24 13.12 1.31 -21.01
CA ILE A 24 12.66 2.51 -20.29
C ILE A 24 13.68 3.66 -20.30
N ALA A 25 14.96 3.35 -20.15
CA ALA A 25 16.02 4.36 -20.19
C ALA A 25 16.12 5.05 -21.57
N GLN A 26 15.92 4.29 -22.64
CA GLN A 26 15.93 4.83 -24.00
C GLN A 26 14.70 5.70 -24.26
N GLU A 27 13.54 5.27 -23.78
CA GLU A 27 12.31 6.05 -23.88
C GLU A 27 12.40 7.38 -23.12
N MET A 28 13.04 7.39 -21.94
CA MET A 28 13.30 8.62 -21.18
C MET A 28 14.25 9.56 -21.92
N GLN A 29 15.30 9.04 -22.56
CA GLN A 29 16.21 9.84 -23.39
C GLN A 29 15.49 10.44 -24.61
N VAL A 30 14.56 9.71 -25.21
CA VAL A 30 13.72 10.22 -26.29
C VAL A 30 12.85 11.37 -25.81
N ASN A 31 12.22 11.24 -24.64
CA ASN A 31 11.41 12.30 -24.04
C ASN A 31 12.24 13.57 -23.80
N GLU A 32 13.46 13.44 -23.28
CA GLU A 32 14.39 14.56 -23.10
C GLU A 32 14.77 15.23 -24.42
N LYS A 33 15.09 14.43 -25.45
CA LYS A 33 15.41 14.93 -26.78
C LYS A 33 14.30 15.78 -27.40
N TYR A 34 13.04 15.42 -27.09
CA TYR A 34 11.88 16.17 -27.59
C TYR A 34 11.36 17.21 -26.58
N ASN A 35 12.15 17.54 -25.55
CA ASN A 35 11.86 18.56 -24.56
C ASN A 35 10.50 18.33 -23.85
N VAL A 36 10.23 17.08 -23.49
CA VAL A 36 9.05 16.69 -22.72
C VAL A 36 9.30 16.98 -21.24
N ASP A 37 8.32 17.53 -20.53
CA ASP A 37 8.46 17.96 -19.12
C ASP A 37 8.66 16.79 -18.15
N GLY A 38 8.31 15.56 -18.54
CA GLY A 38 8.57 14.38 -17.72
C GLY A 38 7.90 13.10 -18.22
N SER A 39 8.12 12.02 -17.47
CA SER A 39 7.55 10.71 -17.73
C SER A 39 6.63 10.27 -16.60
N MET A 40 5.51 9.63 -16.94
CA MET A 40 4.62 8.97 -16.00
C MET A 40 4.68 7.46 -16.20
N PHE A 41 5.01 6.71 -15.14
CA PHE A 41 5.18 5.26 -15.24
C PHE A 41 3.90 4.53 -14.86
N PHE A 42 3.43 3.62 -15.73
CA PHE A 42 2.31 2.71 -15.52
C PHE A 42 2.84 1.26 -15.59
N SER A 43 2.75 0.46 -14.54
CA SER A 43 2.12 0.76 -13.26
C SER A 43 3.19 1.01 -12.18
N LEU A 44 2.81 1.68 -11.11
CA LEU A 44 3.67 1.84 -9.93
C LEU A 44 4.14 0.47 -9.40
N ARG A 45 3.29 -0.56 -9.45
CA ARG A 45 3.61 -1.91 -9.06
C ARG A 45 4.79 -2.49 -9.83
N ASP A 46 4.80 -2.31 -11.15
CA ASP A 46 5.86 -2.85 -12.01
C ASP A 46 7.18 -2.10 -11.82
N LEU A 47 7.10 -0.78 -11.55
CA LEU A 47 8.27 0.03 -11.19
C LEU A 47 8.86 -0.43 -9.85
N LEU A 48 8.03 -0.59 -8.82
CA LEU A 48 8.47 -0.99 -7.48
C LEU A 48 9.00 -2.43 -7.44
N ASN A 49 8.45 -3.32 -8.26
CA ASN A 49 8.94 -4.69 -8.42
C ASN A 49 10.16 -4.77 -9.35
N ASN A 50 10.69 -3.65 -9.77
CA ASN A 50 11.85 -3.58 -10.67
C ASN A 50 11.70 -4.48 -11.89
N ARG A 51 10.49 -4.52 -12.49
CA ARG A 51 10.19 -5.39 -13.62
C ARG A 51 11.21 -5.18 -14.75
N GLN A 52 11.87 -6.25 -15.17
CA GLN A 52 12.92 -6.22 -16.19
C GLN A 52 14.05 -5.19 -15.91
N GLY A 53 14.28 -4.83 -14.64
CA GLY A 53 15.27 -3.84 -14.24
C GLY A 53 14.85 -2.38 -14.46
N CYS A 54 13.55 -2.11 -14.69
CA CYS A 54 13.07 -0.76 -15.02
C CYS A 54 13.31 0.27 -13.91
N ALA A 55 13.17 -0.12 -12.62
CA ALA A 55 13.43 0.81 -11.52
C ALA A 55 14.90 1.20 -11.43
N ASP A 56 15.80 0.24 -11.61
CA ASP A 56 17.25 0.51 -11.63
C ASP A 56 17.63 1.41 -12.80
N ALA A 57 17.04 1.16 -13.98
CA ALA A 57 17.27 1.97 -15.18
C ALA A 57 16.76 3.41 -14.99
N VAL A 58 15.58 3.62 -14.42
CA VAL A 58 15.03 4.94 -14.09
C VAL A 58 15.92 5.64 -13.06
N LYS A 59 16.34 4.94 -12.01
CA LYS A 59 17.23 5.49 -10.98
C LYS A 59 18.57 5.90 -11.58
N ALA A 60 19.20 5.05 -12.38
CA ALA A 60 20.47 5.34 -13.06
C ALA A 60 20.33 6.56 -14.00
N TYR A 61 19.23 6.65 -14.73
CA TYR A 61 18.95 7.78 -15.61
C TYR A 61 18.97 9.12 -14.85
N TYR A 62 18.22 9.22 -13.75
CA TYR A 62 18.18 10.44 -12.95
C TYR A 62 19.49 10.72 -12.19
N GLN A 63 20.25 9.70 -11.82
CA GLN A 63 21.57 9.89 -11.21
C GLN A 63 22.61 10.44 -12.20
N THR A 64 22.49 10.11 -13.48
CA THR A 64 23.39 10.63 -14.53
C THR A 64 22.92 11.98 -15.10
N ALA A 65 21.61 12.24 -15.09
CA ALA A 65 21.04 13.49 -15.58
C ALA A 65 21.15 14.65 -14.57
N THR A 66 21.35 14.37 -13.28
CA THR A 66 21.55 15.41 -12.24
C THR A 66 23.02 15.56 -11.90
N ALA A 67 23.74 16.33 -12.68
CA ALA A 67 24.90 17.06 -12.20
C ALA A 67 24.66 18.57 -12.35
N PRO A 68 23.81 19.23 -11.52
CA PRO A 68 23.98 20.65 -11.27
C PRO A 68 25.00 20.78 -10.16
N THR A 69 26.07 21.52 -10.42
CA THR A 69 26.98 22.03 -9.41
C THR A 69 26.19 22.82 -8.38
N THR A 70 25.96 22.26 -7.21
CA THR A 70 25.44 22.98 -6.04
C THR A 70 26.42 22.81 -4.89
N PRO A 71 26.65 23.87 -4.07
CA PRO A 71 27.71 23.91 -3.09
C PRO A 71 27.51 22.83 -2.01
N THR A 72 28.62 22.23 -1.63
CA THR A 72 28.78 21.26 -0.56
C THR A 72 28.13 21.75 0.73
N GLU A 73 26.97 21.19 1.07
CA GLU A 73 26.43 21.25 2.44
C GLU A 73 27.14 20.18 3.27
N PRO A 74 27.54 20.47 4.50
CA PRO A 74 28.31 19.53 5.34
C PRO A 74 27.51 18.25 5.58
N GLU A 75 28.15 17.11 5.36
CA GLU A 75 27.64 15.78 5.68
C GLU A 75 27.04 15.74 7.09
N ALA A 76 25.72 15.54 7.16
CA ALA A 76 25.09 15.16 8.41
C ALA A 76 25.62 13.77 8.83
N PRO A 77 25.93 13.57 10.11
CA PRO A 77 26.50 12.31 10.56
C PRO A 77 25.56 11.16 10.22
N THR A 78 26.08 10.15 9.54
CA THR A 78 25.39 8.87 9.30
C THR A 78 24.91 8.32 10.64
N ALA A 79 23.59 8.29 10.82
CA ALA A 79 23.00 7.61 11.95
C ALA A 79 23.49 6.14 11.94
N PRO A 80 23.91 5.62 13.11
CA PRO A 80 24.38 4.25 13.17
C PRO A 80 23.25 3.32 12.71
N THR A 81 23.56 2.46 11.74
CA THR A 81 22.71 1.33 11.37
C THR A 81 22.52 0.48 12.63
N THR A 82 21.34 0.61 13.21
CA THR A 82 20.93 -0.27 14.31
C THR A 82 21.00 -1.70 13.80
N PRO A 83 21.74 -2.60 14.47
CA PRO A 83 21.73 -4.00 14.08
C PRO A 83 20.30 -4.49 14.05
N THR A 84 19.90 -5.11 12.95
CA THR A 84 18.59 -5.77 12.84
C THR A 84 18.55 -6.86 13.90
N GLU A 85 17.80 -6.62 14.96
CA GLU A 85 17.55 -7.63 15.98
C GLU A 85 16.96 -8.86 15.30
N PRO A 86 17.46 -10.08 15.62
CA PRO A 86 16.93 -11.29 15.02
C PRO A 86 15.42 -11.37 15.27
N GLU A 87 14.63 -11.44 14.22
CA GLU A 87 13.19 -11.60 14.34
C GLU A 87 12.87 -12.85 15.15
N ALA A 88 12.13 -12.67 16.24
CA ALA A 88 11.59 -13.80 16.97
C ALA A 88 10.74 -14.66 16.01
N PRO A 89 10.86 -15.99 16.06
CA PRO A 89 10.11 -16.87 15.17
C PRO A 89 8.62 -16.61 15.36
N VAL A 90 7.91 -16.33 14.25
CA VAL A 90 6.44 -16.16 14.27
C VAL A 90 5.84 -17.52 14.59
N THR A 91 5.23 -17.65 15.76
CA THR A 91 4.48 -18.84 16.12
C THR A 91 3.20 -18.88 15.26
N ILE A 92 3.09 -19.90 14.42
CA ILE A 92 1.87 -20.09 13.60
C ILE A 92 0.81 -20.72 14.48
N GLU A 93 -0.20 -19.93 14.84
CA GLU A 93 -1.36 -20.39 15.61
C GLU A 93 -2.57 -20.50 14.69
N LYS A 94 -3.37 -21.55 14.92
CA LYS A 94 -4.68 -21.71 14.29
C LYS A 94 -5.76 -21.31 15.29
N LYS A 95 -6.54 -20.29 14.95
CA LYS A 95 -7.62 -19.76 15.80
C LYS A 95 -8.97 -19.89 15.11
N TYR A 96 -10.01 -20.07 15.91
CA TYR A 96 -11.37 -20.03 15.39
C TYR A 96 -11.76 -18.58 15.08
N ALA A 97 -12.30 -18.35 13.91
CA ALA A 97 -12.67 -17.04 13.37
C ALA A 97 -14.20 -16.99 13.19
N TYR A 98 -14.87 -16.22 14.02
CA TYR A 98 -16.29 -15.99 13.91
C TYR A 98 -16.58 -14.97 12.84
N ALA A 99 -17.48 -15.28 11.91
CA ALA A 99 -17.91 -14.31 10.89
C ALA A 99 -18.51 -13.06 11.57
N GLY A 100 -18.00 -11.89 11.19
CA GLY A 100 -18.38 -10.64 11.83
C GLY A 100 -19.85 -10.29 11.59
N ARG A 101 -20.51 -9.84 12.65
CA ARG A 101 -21.92 -9.44 12.65
C ARG A 101 -22.12 -7.94 12.90
N ALA A 102 -21.04 -7.23 13.25
CA ALA A 102 -21.08 -5.79 13.48
C ALA A 102 -21.40 -5.04 12.19
N LYS A 103 -22.22 -4.02 12.30
CA LYS A 103 -22.38 -3.03 11.22
C LYS A 103 -21.10 -2.20 11.15
N VAL A 104 -20.70 -1.82 9.94
CA VAL A 104 -19.52 -0.98 9.76
C VAL A 104 -19.92 0.27 8.98
N THR A 105 -19.44 1.41 9.44
CA THR A 105 -19.57 2.68 8.73
C THR A 105 -18.21 3.29 8.46
N VAL A 106 -18.06 3.91 7.29
CA VAL A 106 -16.88 4.71 6.95
C VAL A 106 -17.37 6.15 6.71
N ASN A 107 -16.90 7.08 7.52
CA ASN A 107 -17.36 8.48 7.50
C ASN A 107 -18.88 8.60 7.57
N GLY A 108 -19.52 7.77 8.39
CA GLY A 108 -20.97 7.74 8.59
C GLY A 108 -21.78 6.99 7.51
N LYS A 109 -21.15 6.52 6.43
CA LYS A 109 -21.80 5.71 5.40
C LYS A 109 -21.65 4.23 5.70
N ALA A 110 -22.73 3.46 5.65
CA ALA A 110 -22.68 2.02 5.81
C ALA A 110 -21.87 1.35 4.69
N VAL A 111 -20.97 0.45 5.05
CA VAL A 111 -20.16 -0.33 4.13
C VAL A 111 -20.25 -1.80 4.53
N ASP A 112 -20.50 -2.66 3.55
CA ASP A 112 -20.57 -4.10 3.78
C ASP A 112 -19.17 -4.72 3.70
N PHE A 113 -18.62 -5.08 4.85
CA PHE A 113 -17.34 -5.76 4.96
C PHE A 113 -17.54 -7.24 5.33
N GLN A 114 -16.72 -8.09 4.75
CA GLN A 114 -16.48 -9.41 5.35
C GLN A 114 -15.44 -9.23 6.47
N THR A 115 -15.87 -9.37 7.70
CA THR A 115 -15.00 -9.29 8.88
C THR A 115 -14.99 -10.60 9.64
N TYR A 116 -13.98 -10.78 10.47
CA TYR A 116 -13.92 -11.89 11.42
C TYR A 116 -13.57 -11.39 12.82
N THR A 117 -14.13 -12.05 13.84
CA THR A 117 -13.75 -11.85 15.24
C THR A 117 -12.88 -13.02 15.68
N ILE A 118 -11.68 -12.73 16.18
CA ILE A 118 -10.74 -13.70 16.74
C ILE A 118 -10.22 -13.12 18.05
N ASP A 119 -10.35 -13.89 19.16
CA ASP A 119 -9.91 -13.46 20.49
C ASP A 119 -10.43 -12.04 20.84
N ASP A 120 -11.73 -11.78 20.63
CA ASP A 120 -12.44 -10.51 20.89
C ASP A 120 -11.98 -9.30 20.05
N TYR A 121 -11.14 -9.51 19.06
CA TYR A 121 -10.72 -8.46 18.12
C TYR A 121 -11.34 -8.67 16.75
N THR A 122 -11.73 -7.56 16.12
CA THR A 122 -12.26 -7.58 14.75
C THR A 122 -11.15 -7.39 13.73
N TYR A 123 -11.15 -8.26 12.75
CA TYR A 123 -10.17 -8.30 11.65
C TYR A 123 -10.85 -7.98 10.33
N PHE A 124 -10.19 -7.16 9.52
CA PHE A 124 -10.66 -6.66 8.23
C PHE A 124 -9.70 -7.05 7.12
N LYS A 125 -10.26 -7.39 5.96
CA LYS A 125 -9.46 -7.59 4.76
C LYS A 125 -8.87 -6.25 4.31
N LEU A 126 -7.54 -6.20 4.14
CA LEU A 126 -6.83 -4.95 3.85
C LEU A 126 -7.34 -4.24 2.59
N ARG A 127 -7.60 -5.01 1.53
CA ARG A 127 -8.10 -4.47 0.24
C ARG A 127 -9.48 -3.84 0.35
N ASP A 128 -10.36 -4.41 1.18
CA ASP A 128 -11.70 -3.88 1.37
C ASP A 128 -11.63 -2.53 2.11
N VAL A 129 -10.73 -2.42 3.10
CA VAL A 129 -10.47 -1.15 3.79
C VAL A 129 -9.90 -0.13 2.80
N ALA A 130 -8.92 -0.51 1.97
CA ALA A 130 -8.35 0.39 0.96
C ALA A 130 -9.42 0.93 0.00
N GLY A 131 -10.32 0.06 -0.47
CA GLY A 131 -11.44 0.47 -1.32
C GLY A 131 -12.41 1.42 -0.61
N ALA A 132 -12.72 1.14 0.65
CA ALA A 132 -13.69 1.92 1.41
C ALA A 132 -13.20 3.32 1.81
N VAL A 133 -11.88 3.51 2.00
CA VAL A 133 -11.28 4.81 2.31
C VAL A 133 -10.71 5.53 1.08
N ASN A 134 -10.87 4.95 -0.11
CA ASN A 134 -10.38 5.57 -1.34
C ASN A 134 -11.05 6.92 -1.60
N GLY A 135 -10.30 7.89 -2.10
CA GLY A 135 -10.75 9.27 -2.29
C GLY A 135 -10.84 10.10 -1.00
N THR A 136 -10.38 9.56 0.15
CA THR A 136 -10.28 10.32 1.42
C THR A 136 -8.85 10.73 1.72
N ALA A 137 -8.66 11.57 2.75
CA ALA A 137 -7.31 11.96 3.21
C ALA A 137 -6.48 10.76 3.74
N LYS A 138 -7.12 9.63 4.07
CA LYS A 138 -6.46 8.42 4.57
C LYS A 138 -6.48 7.27 3.55
N GLN A 139 -6.66 7.60 2.27
CA GLN A 139 -6.55 6.61 1.20
C GLN A 139 -5.16 5.99 1.17
N PHE A 140 -5.07 4.77 0.68
CA PHE A 140 -3.81 4.07 0.50
C PHE A 140 -3.91 3.01 -0.60
N GLN A 141 -2.78 2.76 -1.26
CA GLN A 141 -2.62 1.63 -2.19
C GLN A 141 -1.98 0.47 -1.46
N THR A 142 -2.33 -0.75 -1.85
CA THR A 142 -1.69 -1.97 -1.35
C THR A 142 -1.56 -3.02 -2.45
N TYR A 143 -0.46 -3.76 -2.42
CA TYR A 143 -0.22 -4.89 -3.31
C TYR A 143 0.67 -5.93 -2.63
N TRP A 144 0.74 -7.11 -3.22
CA TRP A 144 1.65 -8.16 -2.82
C TRP A 144 2.97 -8.05 -3.56
N ASP A 145 4.06 -7.96 -2.84
CA ASP A 145 5.42 -8.02 -3.37
C ASP A 145 5.95 -9.45 -3.28
N GLU A 146 5.99 -10.11 -4.42
CA GLU A 146 6.43 -11.50 -4.52
C GLU A 146 7.89 -11.68 -4.13
N SER A 147 8.75 -10.70 -4.45
CA SER A 147 10.19 -10.77 -4.17
C SER A 147 10.51 -10.71 -2.68
N LYS A 148 9.71 -9.96 -1.94
CA LYS A 148 9.86 -9.79 -0.49
C LYS A 148 8.97 -10.73 0.32
N GLN A 149 8.03 -11.42 -0.35
CA GLN A 149 6.95 -12.18 0.31
C GLN A 149 6.22 -11.29 1.34
N ALA A 150 5.82 -10.11 0.89
CA ALA A 150 5.32 -9.04 1.73
C ALA A 150 4.13 -8.31 1.11
N ILE A 151 3.33 -7.72 1.97
CA ILE A 151 2.32 -6.74 1.59
C ILE A 151 2.94 -5.36 1.73
N GLU A 152 2.89 -4.61 0.65
CA GLU A 152 3.29 -3.20 0.61
C GLU A 152 2.04 -2.31 0.72
N LEU A 153 2.15 -1.25 1.51
CA LEU A 153 1.11 -0.25 1.72
C LEU A 153 1.71 1.14 1.52
N PHE A 154 1.06 1.97 0.70
CA PHE A 154 1.47 3.34 0.39
C PHE A 154 0.36 4.30 0.76
N ARG A 155 0.59 5.11 1.79
CA ARG A 155 -0.37 6.12 2.25
C ARG A 155 -0.50 7.27 1.25
N GLY A 156 -1.69 7.82 1.14
CA GLY A 156 -1.98 8.94 0.23
C GLY A 156 -2.16 8.53 -1.23
N VAL A 157 -1.77 7.32 -1.61
CA VAL A 157 -1.90 6.82 -2.99
C VAL A 157 -3.29 6.23 -3.21
N PRO A 158 -4.03 6.64 -4.26
CA PRO A 158 -5.35 6.09 -4.55
C PRO A 158 -5.32 4.58 -4.78
N TYR A 159 -6.30 3.88 -4.23
CA TYR A 159 -6.47 2.46 -4.45
C TYR A 159 -7.00 2.17 -5.86
N SER A 160 -6.25 1.42 -6.64
CA SER A 160 -6.52 1.15 -8.07
C SER A 160 -6.73 -0.33 -8.40
N ALA A 161 -6.92 -1.20 -7.43
CA ALA A 161 -7.23 -2.58 -7.75
C ALA A 161 -8.59 -2.65 -8.46
N SER A 162 -8.65 -3.40 -9.55
CA SER A 162 -9.92 -3.88 -10.13
C SER A 162 -10.77 -4.41 -8.99
N ALA A 163 -12.02 -3.98 -8.91
CA ALA A 163 -12.92 -4.32 -7.84
C ALA A 163 -12.64 -5.76 -7.38
N SER A 164 -12.13 -5.90 -6.18
CA SER A 164 -12.10 -7.21 -5.54
C SER A 164 -13.57 -7.63 -5.56
N GLY A 165 -13.89 -8.59 -6.41
CA GLY A 165 -15.24 -9.06 -6.51
C GLY A 165 -15.73 -9.28 -5.09
N ALA A 166 -16.94 -8.88 -4.79
CA ALA A 166 -17.55 -9.11 -3.51
C ALA A 166 -17.33 -10.60 -3.21
N ALA A 167 -16.31 -10.89 -2.42
CA ALA A 167 -16.06 -12.26 -1.99
C ALA A 167 -17.33 -12.65 -1.26
N GLY A 168 -17.95 -13.74 -1.68
CA GLY A 168 -19.17 -14.22 -1.03
C GLY A 168 -18.97 -14.21 0.48
N LYS A 169 -20.02 -13.88 1.22
CA LYS A 169 -19.95 -13.91 2.69
C LYS A 169 -19.68 -15.34 3.14
N TYR A 170 -18.55 -15.53 3.78
CA TYR A 170 -18.17 -16.80 4.36
C TYR A 170 -18.67 -16.85 5.82
N GLY A 171 -19.08 -18.03 6.26
CA GLY A 171 -19.42 -18.29 7.65
C GLY A 171 -18.20 -18.41 8.56
N ASP A 172 -18.46 -18.89 9.77
CA ASP A 172 -17.41 -19.16 10.75
C ASP A 172 -16.41 -20.18 10.21
N THR A 173 -15.13 -19.99 10.52
CA THR A 173 -14.04 -20.81 10.00
C THR A 173 -12.82 -20.76 10.92
N TYR A 174 -11.66 -21.19 10.44
CA TYR A 174 -10.39 -21.05 11.13
C TYR A 174 -9.48 -20.11 10.35
N GLY A 175 -8.77 -19.26 11.09
CA GLY A 175 -7.64 -18.49 10.57
C GLY A 175 -6.32 -19.01 11.10
N THR A 176 -5.25 -18.87 10.34
CA THR A 176 -3.87 -19.11 10.78
C THR A 176 -3.13 -17.79 10.87
N THR A 177 -2.26 -17.64 11.87
CA THR A 177 -1.40 -16.44 11.97
C THR A 177 -0.72 -16.19 10.64
N SER A 178 -0.86 -14.98 10.10
CA SER A 178 -0.23 -14.62 8.83
C SER A 178 1.27 -14.46 8.99
N THR A 179 2.03 -15.08 8.09
CA THR A 179 3.49 -14.91 7.99
C THR A 179 3.87 -13.81 7.02
N ALA A 180 2.90 -13.20 6.33
CA ALA A 180 3.14 -12.11 5.39
C ALA A 180 3.70 -10.90 6.15
N LYS A 181 4.85 -10.42 5.71
CA LYS A 181 5.41 -9.16 6.21
C LYS A 181 4.56 -8.00 5.71
N LEU A 182 4.45 -6.94 6.51
CA LEU A 182 3.80 -5.70 6.11
C LEU A 182 4.82 -4.56 6.10
N TYR A 183 4.89 -3.85 4.99
CA TYR A 183 5.62 -2.60 4.89
C TYR A 183 4.64 -1.45 4.66
N CYS A 184 4.90 -0.33 5.28
CA CYS A 184 4.15 0.91 5.09
C CYS A 184 5.13 2.02 4.73
N ASP A 185 4.99 2.58 3.54
CA ASP A 185 5.89 3.58 2.98
C ASP A 185 7.37 3.14 3.07
N GLY A 186 7.64 1.88 2.71
CA GLY A 186 8.96 1.26 2.74
C GLY A 186 9.46 0.80 4.11
N ALA A 187 8.77 1.15 5.20
CA ALA A 187 9.16 0.74 6.54
C ALA A 187 8.38 -0.50 7.01
N LYS A 188 9.08 -1.52 7.50
CA LYS A 188 8.46 -2.71 8.07
C LYS A 188 7.59 -2.35 9.28
N LYS A 189 6.40 -2.94 9.36
CA LYS A 189 5.44 -2.75 10.44
C LYS A 189 4.99 -4.08 11.02
N SER A 190 4.84 -4.10 12.34
CA SER A 190 4.26 -5.24 13.06
C SER A 190 2.78 -4.95 13.28
N VAL A 191 1.92 -5.75 12.65
CA VAL A 191 0.46 -5.66 12.74
C VAL A 191 -0.09 -7.06 12.85
N SER A 192 -1.00 -7.30 13.80
CA SER A 192 -1.61 -8.61 13.98
C SER A 192 -2.46 -8.98 12.77
N ALA A 193 -2.21 -10.12 12.17
CA ALA A 193 -2.91 -10.59 10.99
C ALA A 193 -3.14 -12.11 10.99
N TYR A 194 -4.24 -12.51 10.35
CA TYR A 194 -4.58 -13.92 10.09
C TYR A 194 -4.84 -14.12 8.61
N THR A 195 -4.43 -15.28 8.10
CA THR A 195 -4.84 -15.76 6.79
C THR A 195 -6.11 -16.59 6.96
N ILE A 196 -7.18 -16.20 6.27
CA ILE A 196 -8.49 -16.85 6.28
C ILE A 196 -8.98 -16.95 4.84
N ASN A 197 -9.26 -18.17 4.36
CA ASN A 197 -9.71 -18.43 2.99
C ASN A 197 -8.83 -17.70 1.93
N ASP A 198 -7.52 -17.84 2.04
CA ASP A 198 -6.49 -17.25 1.16
C ASP A 198 -6.41 -15.72 1.16
N TYR A 199 -7.09 -15.06 2.09
CA TYR A 199 -7.01 -13.60 2.28
C TYR A 199 -6.36 -13.25 3.60
N THR A 200 -5.58 -12.18 3.62
CA THR A 200 -5.00 -11.63 4.85
C THR A 200 -5.95 -10.62 5.47
N TYR A 201 -6.30 -10.88 6.72
CA TYR A 201 -7.14 -10.04 7.56
C TYR A 201 -6.28 -9.44 8.67
N TYR A 202 -6.37 -8.14 8.83
CA TYR A 202 -5.62 -7.37 9.81
C TYR A 202 -6.52 -6.88 10.93
N LYS A 203 -6.00 -6.88 12.16
CA LYS A 203 -6.68 -6.31 13.32
C LYS A 203 -7.00 -4.84 13.06
N LEU A 204 -8.27 -4.46 13.15
CA LEU A 204 -8.74 -3.11 12.78
C LEU A 204 -8.00 -2.01 13.53
N ARG A 205 -7.81 -2.15 14.85
CA ARG A 205 -7.15 -1.13 15.66
C ARG A 205 -5.69 -0.90 15.25
N ASP A 206 -4.99 -1.96 14.88
CA ASP A 206 -3.60 -1.87 14.44
C ASP A 206 -3.51 -1.16 13.09
N LEU A 207 -4.42 -1.49 12.14
CA LEU A 207 -4.54 -0.76 10.87
C LEU A 207 -4.92 0.71 11.07
N ALA A 208 -5.88 0.97 11.94
CA ALA A 208 -6.33 2.33 12.21
C ALA A 208 -5.20 3.19 12.82
N LYS A 209 -4.41 2.61 13.72
CA LYS A 209 -3.21 3.25 14.27
C LYS A 209 -2.16 3.51 13.18
N LEU A 210 -1.91 2.52 12.29
CA LEU A 210 -0.95 2.64 11.21
C LEU A 210 -1.32 3.74 10.21
N LEU A 211 -2.62 3.86 9.90
CA LEU A 211 -3.18 4.78 8.91
C LEU A 211 -3.66 6.10 9.54
N ASP A 212 -3.54 6.23 10.86
CA ASP A 212 -4.02 7.37 11.65
C ASP A 212 -5.50 7.68 11.39
N MET A 213 -6.36 6.66 11.51
CA MET A 213 -7.82 6.77 11.36
C MET A 213 -8.53 6.63 12.70
N GLY A 214 -9.53 7.46 12.96
CA GLY A 214 -10.40 7.30 14.13
C GLY A 214 -11.24 6.04 14.03
N VAL A 215 -11.33 5.26 15.11
CA VAL A 215 -12.21 4.09 15.23
C VAL A 215 -13.08 4.24 16.46
N THR A 216 -14.36 4.02 16.29
CA THR A 216 -15.35 4.03 17.37
C THR A 216 -16.13 2.72 17.41
N TRP A 217 -16.59 2.36 18.59
CA TRP A 217 -17.54 1.29 18.81
C TRP A 217 -18.79 1.86 19.46
N GLU A 218 -19.94 1.61 18.87
CA GLU A 218 -21.24 1.98 19.41
C GLU A 218 -21.99 0.72 19.83
N GLU A 219 -22.05 0.50 21.13
CA GLU A 219 -22.56 -0.75 21.71
C GLU A 219 -24.06 -0.95 21.43
N GLY A 220 -24.87 0.11 21.55
CA GLY A 220 -26.32 0.04 21.35
C GLY A 220 -26.75 -0.38 19.96
N SER A 221 -25.96 -0.04 18.94
CA SER A 221 -26.21 -0.40 17.53
C SER A 221 -25.30 -1.52 17.02
N ALA A 222 -24.36 -2.01 17.84
CA ALA A 222 -23.28 -2.92 17.45
C ALA A 222 -22.56 -2.44 16.18
N THR A 223 -22.21 -1.14 16.14
CA THR A 223 -21.63 -0.49 14.96
C THR A 223 -20.18 -0.12 15.19
N ILE A 224 -19.33 -0.49 14.24
CA ILE A 224 -17.94 -0.02 14.13
C ILE A 224 -17.94 1.20 13.22
N GLY A 225 -17.48 2.34 13.73
CA GLY A 225 -17.28 3.56 12.95
C GLY A 225 -15.81 3.75 12.60
N ILE A 226 -15.50 3.91 11.31
CA ILE A 226 -14.17 4.33 10.80
C ILE A 226 -14.30 5.78 10.33
N ASN A 227 -13.44 6.66 10.85
CA ASN A 227 -13.46 8.08 10.49
C ASN A 227 -12.10 8.52 9.97
N THR A 228 -12.05 8.85 8.68
CA THR A 228 -10.81 9.28 8.01
C THR A 228 -10.45 10.75 8.23
N ALA A 229 -11.36 11.54 8.82
CA ALA A 229 -11.09 12.93 9.20
C ALA A 229 -10.57 13.08 10.64
N LYS A 230 -10.57 11.99 11.41
CA LYS A 230 -10.08 11.96 12.80
C LYS A 230 -8.83 11.12 12.89
N SER A 231 -7.89 11.54 13.74
CA SER A 231 -6.73 10.73 14.12
C SER A 231 -7.13 9.56 15.03
N TYR A 232 -6.29 8.53 15.04
CA TYR A 232 -6.43 7.40 15.96
C TYR A 232 -6.25 7.88 17.41
N GLN A 233 -7.16 7.46 18.28
CA GLN A 233 -7.13 7.73 19.73
C GLN A 233 -7.09 6.42 20.51
#